data_9d3c8aad2ec4159196c9e619b6876a25
#
_entry.id   9d3c8aad2ec4159196c9e619b6876a25
#
_cell.length_a   1.000
_cell.length_b   1.000
_cell.length_c   1.000
_cell.angle_alpha   90.00
_cell.angle_beta   90.00
_cell.angle_gamma   90.00
#
_symmetry.space_group_name_H-M   'P 1'
#
loop_
_entity.id
_entity.type
_entity.pdbx_description
1 polymer ?
#
loop_
_entity_poly.entity_id
_entity_poly.type
_entity_poly.pdbx_seq_one_letter_code
_entity_poly.pdbx_strand_id
1 'polypeptide(L)'
;MKTTYDANILTYCQWRDDLTMEQSPFCHVDNLIFCCLAYLNWDGIAEGFTVSESVSLRDAAKLWESRSAKEQKLRVETDRELLRQSAASQRFGDIRLFRYTEQFSDTLQQQFSATAFLLDANTIYVAFRGTDDTLTGWREDFNLSFLPKVPSQESAAAYLRSIMALGFQNVYVGGHSKGGNLAVYCLLYTSPSPRD
;
A
#
# COMPACT_ATOMS: atom_id res chain seq x y z
N MET A 1 21.55 4.33 32.85
CA MET A 1 21.47 3.93 31.44
C MET A 1 20.22 4.57 30.87
N LYS A 2 20.33 5.66 30.10
CA LYS A 2 19.16 6.21 29.37
C LYS A 2 18.92 5.29 28.20
N THR A 3 17.94 4.41 28.26
CA THR A 3 17.37 3.76 27.09
C THR A 3 16.63 4.83 26.28
N THR A 4 17.31 5.41 25.30
CA THR A 4 16.63 6.15 24.24
C THR A 4 15.80 5.14 23.47
N TYR A 5 14.52 5.07 23.77
CA TYR A 5 13.58 4.38 22.89
C TYR A 5 13.48 5.21 21.61
N ASP A 6 14.12 4.75 20.56
CA ASP A 6 13.88 5.27 19.21
C ASP A 6 12.49 4.85 18.80
N ALA A 7 11.52 5.76 19.00
CA ALA A 7 10.13 5.54 18.56
C ALA A 7 10.10 5.50 17.03
N ASN A 8 9.79 4.34 16.46
CA ASN A 8 9.67 4.11 15.02
C ASN A 8 8.49 3.17 14.71
N ILE A 9 8.25 2.88 13.44
CA ILE A 9 7.12 2.03 13.03
C ILE A 9 7.22 0.59 13.54
N LEU A 10 8.43 0.06 13.75
CA LEU A 10 8.61 -1.29 14.30
C LEU A 10 8.23 -1.32 15.78
N THR A 11 8.67 -0.33 16.57
CA THR A 11 8.26 -0.22 17.97
C THR A 11 6.76 0.04 18.11
N TYR A 12 6.13 0.77 17.19
CA TYR A 12 4.69 0.92 17.15
C TYR A 12 3.99 -0.43 16.93
N CYS A 13 4.44 -1.24 15.98
CA CYS A 13 3.89 -2.59 15.77
C CYS A 13 3.95 -3.44 17.04
N GLN A 14 5.06 -3.37 17.80
CA GLN A 14 5.23 -4.11 19.05
C GLN A 14 4.30 -3.62 20.18
N TRP A 15 4.07 -2.29 20.26
CA TRP A 15 3.20 -1.71 21.30
C TRP A 15 1.71 -1.83 21.01
N ARG A 16 1.35 -2.06 19.74
CA ARG A 16 -0.03 -2.14 19.28
C ARG A 16 -0.42 -3.51 18.75
N ASP A 17 0.42 -4.53 18.98
CA ASP A 17 0.21 -5.87 18.45
C ASP A 17 -1.02 -6.56 19.02
N ASP A 18 -1.43 -6.19 20.23
CA ASP A 18 -2.57 -6.72 20.99
C ASP A 18 -3.91 -5.99 20.73
N LEU A 19 -3.90 -4.87 20.00
CA LEU A 19 -5.07 -4.03 19.75
C LEU A 19 -5.57 -4.13 18.31
N THR A 20 -6.73 -4.72 18.11
CA THR A 20 -7.37 -4.76 16.79
C THR A 20 -7.78 -3.38 16.30
N MET A 21 -8.10 -3.24 14.99
CA MET A 21 -8.65 -2.00 14.43
C MET A 21 -10.00 -1.63 15.01
N GLU A 22 -10.77 -2.60 15.52
CA GLU A 22 -12.03 -2.36 16.22
C GLU A 22 -11.83 -1.74 17.61
N GLN A 23 -10.84 -2.24 18.36
CA GLN A 23 -10.51 -1.77 19.71
C GLN A 23 -9.81 -0.39 19.69
N SER A 24 -9.01 -0.14 18.66
CA SER A 24 -8.32 1.12 18.44
C SER A 24 -8.40 1.48 16.97
N PRO A 25 -9.23 2.45 16.57
CA PRO A 25 -9.48 2.80 15.19
C PRO A 25 -8.21 3.10 14.39
N PHE A 26 -8.30 2.88 13.06
CA PHE A 26 -7.24 3.20 12.10
C PHE A 26 -6.68 4.61 12.31
N CYS A 27 -5.37 4.74 12.27
CA CYS A 27 -4.67 6.00 12.51
C CYS A 27 -3.55 6.25 11.47
N HIS A 28 -2.92 7.44 11.55
CA HIS A 28 -1.87 7.84 10.62
C HIS A 28 -0.64 6.94 10.64
N VAL A 29 -0.33 6.29 11.77
CA VAL A 29 0.80 5.35 11.85
C VAL A 29 0.47 4.04 11.13
N ASP A 30 -0.78 3.57 11.24
CA ASP A 30 -1.26 2.42 10.45
C ASP A 30 -1.17 2.73 8.95
N ASN A 31 -1.58 3.94 8.54
CA ASN A 31 -1.43 4.41 7.16
C ASN A 31 0.04 4.30 6.69
N LEU A 32 1.00 4.75 7.50
CA LEU A 32 2.42 4.65 7.16
C LEU A 32 2.85 3.19 6.99
N ILE A 33 2.38 2.29 7.86
CA ILE A 33 2.69 0.86 7.76
C ILE A 33 2.18 0.28 6.44
N PHE A 34 0.92 0.53 6.06
CA PHE A 34 0.40 0.07 4.78
C PHE A 34 1.13 0.69 3.58
N CYS A 35 1.54 1.97 3.67
CA CYS A 35 2.39 2.58 2.65
C CYS A 35 3.74 1.87 2.49
N CYS A 36 4.35 1.41 3.58
CA CYS A 36 5.58 0.62 3.55
C CYS A 36 5.34 -0.79 3.00
N LEU A 37 4.27 -1.45 3.43
CA LEU A 37 3.90 -2.79 2.93
C LEU A 37 3.57 -2.80 1.43
N ALA A 38 3.12 -1.66 0.86
CA ALA A 38 2.90 -1.51 -0.58
C ALA A 38 4.17 -1.55 -1.43
N TYR A 39 5.37 -1.43 -0.82
CA TYR A 39 6.63 -1.61 -1.54
C TYR A 39 7.01 -3.07 -1.76
N LEU A 40 6.38 -4.00 -1.03
CA LEU A 40 6.61 -5.42 -1.21
C LEU A 40 5.95 -5.90 -2.51
N ASN A 41 6.62 -6.83 -3.17
CA ASN A 41 6.07 -7.47 -4.36
C ASN A 41 5.06 -8.55 -3.94
N TRP A 42 3.79 -8.34 -4.23
CA TRP A 42 2.69 -9.28 -3.94
C TRP A 42 2.23 -10.06 -5.16
N ASP A 43 3.00 -10.05 -6.26
CA ASP A 43 2.74 -10.77 -7.50
C ASP A 43 2.50 -12.27 -7.23
N GLY A 44 1.44 -12.86 -7.79
CA GLY A 44 1.04 -14.25 -7.51
C GLY A 44 0.56 -14.53 -6.07
N ILE A 45 0.49 -13.52 -5.18
CA ILE A 45 0.00 -13.67 -3.79
C ILE A 45 -1.33 -12.96 -3.59
N ALA A 46 -1.46 -11.71 -4.03
CA ALA A 46 -2.61 -10.86 -3.72
C ALA A 46 -3.24 -10.25 -4.98
N GLU A 47 -3.26 -10.96 -6.09
CA GLU A 47 -3.81 -10.51 -7.38
C GLU A 47 -5.32 -10.73 -7.51
N GLY A 48 -5.97 -11.42 -6.58
CA GLY A 48 -7.41 -11.69 -6.61
C GLY A 48 -8.24 -10.43 -6.84
N PHE A 49 -9.33 -10.52 -7.60
CA PHE A 49 -10.17 -9.40 -7.99
C PHE A 49 -11.32 -9.13 -7.02
N THR A 50 -11.65 -10.10 -6.18
CA THR A 50 -12.78 -10.06 -5.25
C THR A 50 -12.29 -10.23 -3.81
N VAL A 51 -13.15 -9.84 -2.85
CA VAL A 51 -12.87 -10.04 -1.42
C VAL A 51 -12.71 -11.53 -1.08
N SER A 52 -13.43 -12.43 -1.75
CA SER A 52 -13.32 -13.88 -1.53
C SER A 52 -11.95 -14.45 -1.94
N GLU A 53 -11.27 -13.80 -2.88
CA GLU A 53 -9.94 -14.19 -3.37
C GLU A 53 -8.80 -13.49 -2.59
N SER A 54 -9.14 -12.66 -1.60
CA SER A 54 -8.14 -11.96 -0.78
C SER A 54 -7.40 -12.93 0.14
N VAL A 55 -6.18 -12.58 0.50
CA VAL A 55 -5.30 -13.34 1.40
C VAL A 55 -5.06 -12.54 2.68
N SER A 56 -4.96 -13.18 3.85
CA SER A 56 -4.56 -12.49 5.08
C SER A 56 -3.10 -12.03 5.01
N LEU A 57 -2.75 -10.93 5.67
CA LEU A 57 -1.36 -10.47 5.72
C LEU A 57 -0.45 -11.56 6.32
N ARG A 58 -0.95 -12.31 7.29
CA ARG A 58 -0.27 -13.45 7.91
C ARG A 58 0.11 -14.54 6.90
N ASP A 59 -0.82 -14.91 6.03
CA ASP A 59 -0.56 -15.94 5.03
C ASP A 59 0.20 -15.38 3.82
N ALA A 60 -0.08 -14.14 3.43
CA ALA A 60 0.70 -13.43 2.42
C ALA A 60 2.19 -13.31 2.80
N ALA A 61 2.48 -13.04 4.07
CA ALA A 61 3.85 -12.99 4.58
C ALA A 61 4.57 -14.34 4.48
N LYS A 62 3.91 -15.46 4.84
CA LYS A 62 4.47 -16.80 4.68
C LYS A 62 4.79 -17.12 3.22
N LEU A 63 3.86 -16.80 2.31
CA LEU A 63 4.06 -17.01 0.88
C LEU A 63 5.21 -16.14 0.35
N TRP A 64 5.27 -14.86 0.77
CA TRP A 64 6.32 -13.94 0.38
C TRP A 64 7.70 -14.41 0.89
N GLU A 65 7.80 -14.87 2.14
CA GLU A 65 9.04 -15.39 2.73
C GLU A 65 9.52 -16.69 2.11
N SER A 66 8.62 -17.50 1.55
CA SER A 66 8.97 -18.76 0.85
C SER A 66 9.61 -18.52 -0.52
N ARG A 67 9.59 -17.29 -1.04
CA ARG A 67 10.19 -16.95 -2.33
C ARG A 67 11.71 -16.91 -2.28
N SER A 68 12.33 -17.04 -3.45
CA SER A 68 13.76 -16.82 -3.58
C SER A 68 14.16 -15.37 -3.25
N ALA A 69 15.38 -15.16 -2.80
CA ALA A 69 15.90 -13.80 -2.49
C ALA A 69 15.80 -12.84 -3.67
N LYS A 70 15.83 -13.33 -4.91
CA LYS A 70 15.68 -12.53 -6.12
C LYS A 70 14.25 -11.99 -6.30
N GLU A 71 13.25 -12.76 -5.87
CA GLU A 71 11.82 -12.38 -5.94
C GLU A 71 11.40 -11.51 -4.75
N GLN A 72 12.10 -11.63 -3.63
CA GLN A 72 11.90 -10.81 -2.42
C GLN A 72 12.54 -9.42 -2.60
N LYS A 73 12.08 -8.65 -3.59
CA LYS A 73 12.55 -7.27 -3.77
C LYS A 73 12.16 -6.43 -2.56
N LEU A 74 13.13 -5.80 -1.93
CA LEU A 74 12.98 -4.88 -0.81
C LEU A 74 13.46 -3.49 -1.20
N ARG A 75 12.77 -2.46 -0.75
CA ARG A 75 13.24 -1.09 -0.82
C ARG A 75 14.37 -0.87 0.19
N VAL A 76 14.12 -1.31 1.43
CA VAL A 76 15.08 -1.30 2.54
C VAL A 76 14.91 -2.56 3.38
N GLU A 77 15.96 -3.01 4.06
CA GLU A 77 15.92 -4.28 4.83
C GLU A 77 14.89 -4.25 5.98
N THR A 78 14.60 -3.08 6.53
CA THR A 78 13.57 -2.90 7.57
C THR A 78 12.16 -3.25 7.08
N ASP A 79 11.88 -3.24 5.78
CA ASP A 79 10.56 -3.62 5.23
C ASP A 79 10.26 -5.10 5.49
N ARG A 80 11.29 -5.98 5.49
CA ARG A 80 11.16 -7.40 5.86
C ARG A 80 10.74 -7.57 7.33
N GLU A 81 11.40 -6.84 8.21
CA GLU A 81 11.08 -6.90 9.65
C GLU A 81 9.69 -6.33 9.92
N LEU A 82 9.33 -5.23 9.24
CA LEU A 82 7.98 -4.67 9.31
C LEU A 82 6.92 -5.68 8.88
N LEU A 83 7.15 -6.40 7.77
CA LEU A 83 6.24 -7.45 7.31
C LEU A 83 6.06 -8.53 8.38
N ARG A 84 7.14 -9.03 8.97
CA ARG A 84 7.10 -10.07 10.01
C ARG A 84 6.30 -9.63 11.24
N GLN A 85 6.61 -8.46 11.77
CA GLN A 85 5.94 -7.93 12.95
C GLN A 85 4.46 -7.64 12.67
N SER A 86 4.14 -7.00 11.55
CA SER A 86 2.75 -6.73 11.17
C SER A 86 1.96 -8.03 10.97
N ALA A 87 2.52 -9.01 10.26
CA ALA A 87 1.86 -10.29 10.03
C ALA A 87 1.66 -11.13 11.31
N ALA A 88 2.53 -10.97 12.31
CA ALA A 88 2.40 -11.66 13.60
C ALA A 88 1.35 -11.01 14.52
N SER A 89 1.11 -9.70 14.39
CA SER A 89 0.23 -8.94 15.29
C SER A 89 -1.25 -9.29 15.12
N GLN A 90 -2.04 -9.05 16.16
CA GLN A 90 -3.51 -9.08 16.08
C GLN A 90 -4.05 -7.90 15.27
N ARG A 91 -3.33 -6.77 15.28
CA ARG A 91 -3.76 -5.56 14.60
C ARG A 91 -3.77 -5.68 13.09
N PHE A 92 -2.73 -6.30 12.49
CA PHE A 92 -2.55 -6.34 11.05
C PHE A 92 -2.62 -7.74 10.45
N GLY A 93 -2.36 -8.79 11.23
CA GLY A 93 -2.17 -10.15 10.71
C GLY A 93 -3.37 -10.69 9.94
N ASP A 94 -4.58 -10.36 10.37
CA ASP A 94 -5.83 -10.82 9.76
C ASP A 94 -6.40 -9.82 8.73
N ILE A 95 -5.78 -8.64 8.56
CA ILE A 95 -6.09 -7.72 7.46
C ILE A 95 -5.86 -8.44 6.15
N ARG A 96 -6.84 -8.36 5.26
CA ARG A 96 -6.81 -9.07 3.98
C ARG A 96 -6.36 -8.14 2.86
N LEU A 97 -5.47 -8.63 2.01
CA LEU A 97 -4.99 -7.90 0.84
C LEU A 97 -5.40 -8.59 -0.46
N PHE A 98 -5.66 -7.80 -1.47
CA PHE A 98 -6.07 -8.26 -2.80
C PHE A 98 -5.87 -7.15 -3.84
N ARG A 99 -6.11 -7.47 -5.12
CA ARG A 99 -5.99 -6.53 -6.25
C ARG A 99 -4.61 -5.87 -6.36
N TYR A 100 -3.57 -6.57 -5.89
CA TYR A 100 -2.22 -6.11 -6.20
C TYR A 100 -2.07 -5.98 -7.72
N THR A 101 -1.48 -4.88 -8.14
CA THR A 101 -1.13 -4.64 -9.53
C THR A 101 0.20 -3.93 -9.63
N GLU A 102 0.97 -4.28 -10.64
CA GLU A 102 2.18 -3.60 -11.02
C GLU A 102 2.16 -3.34 -12.52
N GLN A 103 2.48 -2.11 -12.94
CA GLN A 103 2.58 -1.71 -14.34
C GLN A 103 3.92 -1.01 -14.54
N PHE A 104 4.69 -1.49 -15.48
CA PHE A 104 5.98 -0.92 -15.84
C PHE A 104 6.08 -0.75 -17.36
N SER A 105 6.46 0.44 -17.80
CA SER A 105 6.64 0.73 -19.22
C SER A 105 7.72 1.80 -19.44
N ASP A 106 8.83 1.40 -20.01
CA ASP A 106 9.90 2.35 -20.42
C ASP A 106 9.41 3.32 -21.49
N THR A 107 8.58 2.85 -22.43
CA THR A 107 8.06 3.68 -23.52
C THR A 107 7.15 4.79 -23.01
N LEU A 108 6.28 4.49 -22.04
CA LEU A 108 5.38 5.45 -21.41
C LEU A 108 6.04 6.18 -20.23
N GLN A 109 7.26 5.80 -19.85
CA GLN A 109 7.93 6.27 -18.64
C GLN A 109 7.03 6.11 -17.41
N GLN A 110 6.45 4.91 -17.25
CA GLN A 110 5.50 4.58 -16.20
C GLN A 110 6.06 3.53 -15.27
N GLN A 111 5.94 3.79 -13.97
CA GLN A 111 6.14 2.81 -12.91
C GLN A 111 5.03 2.96 -11.88
N PHE A 112 4.03 2.10 -11.93
CA PHE A 112 2.84 2.13 -11.08
C PHE A 112 2.68 0.81 -10.33
N SER A 113 2.29 0.88 -9.06
CA SER A 113 1.82 -0.28 -8.32
C SER A 113 0.84 0.15 -7.22
N ALA A 114 -0.14 -0.71 -6.95
CA ALA A 114 -1.14 -0.50 -5.93
C ALA A 114 -1.53 -1.82 -5.26
N THR A 115 -1.95 -1.74 -4.00
CA THR A 115 -2.47 -2.85 -3.22
C THR A 115 -3.69 -2.38 -2.42
N ALA A 116 -4.74 -3.18 -2.38
CA ALA A 116 -5.92 -2.93 -1.55
C ALA A 116 -5.86 -3.77 -0.27
N PHE A 117 -6.15 -3.15 0.88
CA PHE A 117 -6.20 -3.76 2.20
C PHE A 117 -7.61 -3.61 2.77
N LEU A 118 -8.26 -4.72 3.10
CA LEU A 118 -9.58 -4.75 3.70
C LEU A 118 -9.43 -4.57 5.22
N LEU A 119 -9.79 -3.39 5.72
CA LEU A 119 -9.68 -3.07 7.15
C LEU A 119 -10.82 -3.69 7.97
N ASP A 120 -12.02 -3.69 7.41
CA ASP A 120 -13.22 -4.35 7.94
C ASP A 120 -14.22 -4.63 6.78
N ALA A 121 -15.43 -5.11 7.10
CA ALA A 121 -16.44 -5.46 6.09
C ALA A 121 -16.88 -4.29 5.21
N ASN A 122 -16.73 -3.04 5.68
CA ASN A 122 -17.21 -1.83 5.02
C ASN A 122 -16.10 -0.86 4.60
N THR A 123 -14.86 -1.14 5.03
CA THR A 123 -13.74 -0.18 4.92
C THR A 123 -12.56 -0.81 4.19
N ILE A 124 -12.12 -0.16 3.15
CA ILE A 124 -10.94 -0.56 2.37
C ILE A 124 -9.90 0.56 2.38
N TYR A 125 -8.63 0.19 2.46
CA TYR A 125 -7.50 1.08 2.30
C TYR A 125 -6.74 0.73 1.01
N VAL A 126 -6.50 1.73 0.18
CA VAL A 126 -5.71 1.61 -1.05
C VAL A 126 -4.34 2.25 -0.82
N ALA A 127 -3.29 1.46 -0.94
CA ALA A 127 -1.92 1.92 -0.88
C ALA A 127 -1.31 2.00 -2.28
N PHE A 128 -0.87 3.20 -2.68
CA PHE A 128 -0.08 3.40 -3.89
C PHE A 128 1.40 3.36 -3.56
N ARG A 129 2.16 2.53 -4.28
CA ARG A 129 3.61 2.43 -4.13
C ARG A 129 4.27 3.71 -4.65
N GLY A 130 5.30 4.16 -3.95
CA GLY A 130 6.19 5.21 -4.43
C GLY A 130 7.17 4.71 -5.50
N THR A 131 8.12 5.56 -5.84
CA THR A 131 9.16 5.25 -6.82
C THR A 131 10.05 4.11 -6.33
N ASP A 132 10.39 3.21 -7.24
CA ASP A 132 11.42 2.19 -7.05
C ASP A 132 12.80 2.71 -7.53
N ASP A 133 13.82 1.85 -7.50
CA ASP A 133 15.18 2.20 -7.90
C ASP A 133 15.41 2.17 -9.43
N THR A 134 14.34 2.12 -10.24
CA THR A 134 14.44 2.09 -11.70
C THR A 134 14.61 3.49 -12.31
N LEU A 135 15.34 3.59 -13.40
CA LEU A 135 15.45 4.85 -14.16
C LEU A 135 14.09 5.35 -14.66
N THR A 136 13.20 4.43 -15.00
CA THR A 136 11.84 4.75 -15.46
C THR A 136 11.02 5.38 -14.34
N GLY A 137 11.09 4.84 -13.11
CA GLY A 137 10.48 5.45 -11.94
C GLY A 137 11.01 6.86 -11.66
N TRP A 138 12.33 7.05 -11.72
CA TRP A 138 12.96 8.36 -11.53
C TRP A 138 12.58 9.36 -12.62
N ARG A 139 12.46 8.92 -13.88
CA ARG A 139 12.00 9.78 -15.00
C ARG A 139 10.55 10.22 -14.80
N GLU A 140 9.68 9.31 -14.38
CA GLU A 140 8.29 9.65 -14.08
C GLU A 140 8.18 10.65 -12.93
N ASP A 141 8.97 10.49 -11.86
CA ASP A 141 9.04 11.46 -10.76
C ASP A 141 9.47 12.84 -11.23
N PHE A 142 10.48 12.91 -12.09
CA PHE A 142 10.92 14.16 -12.66
C PHE A 142 9.81 14.81 -13.50
N ASN A 143 9.10 14.00 -14.28
CA ASN A 143 7.98 14.46 -15.12
C ASN A 143 6.82 15.07 -14.28
N LEU A 144 6.61 14.61 -13.02
CA LEU A 144 5.63 15.21 -12.11
C LEU A 144 5.88 16.72 -11.84
N SER A 145 7.10 17.20 -12.04
CA SER A 145 7.47 18.59 -11.75
C SER A 145 7.02 19.57 -12.84
N PHE A 146 6.75 19.11 -14.08
CA PHE A 146 6.45 19.98 -15.20
C PHE A 146 5.37 19.49 -16.17
N LEU A 147 4.96 18.22 -16.07
CA LEU A 147 3.82 17.73 -16.86
C LEU A 147 2.52 17.93 -16.08
N PRO A 148 1.41 18.27 -16.75
CA PRO A 148 0.11 18.43 -16.09
C PRO A 148 -0.40 17.13 -15.48
N LYS A 149 0.02 15.96 -16.01
CA LYS A 149 -0.25 14.63 -15.49
C LYS A 149 0.78 13.63 -16.00
N VAL A 150 0.98 12.54 -15.25
CA VAL A 150 1.83 11.40 -15.62
C VAL A 150 1.00 10.12 -15.74
N PRO A 151 1.48 9.09 -16.47
CA PRO A 151 0.73 7.85 -16.69
C PRO A 151 0.29 7.14 -15.40
N SER A 152 1.13 7.13 -14.35
CA SER A 152 0.76 6.52 -13.06
C SER A 152 -0.41 7.21 -12.37
N GLN A 153 -0.62 8.51 -12.55
CA GLN A 153 -1.79 9.22 -12.02
C GLN A 153 -3.08 8.72 -12.69
N GLU A 154 -3.08 8.50 -13.99
CA GLU A 154 -4.23 7.95 -14.71
C GLU A 154 -4.52 6.51 -14.28
N SER A 155 -3.48 5.67 -14.14
CA SER A 155 -3.60 4.30 -13.64
C SER A 155 -4.12 4.26 -12.20
N ALA A 156 -3.65 5.16 -11.32
CA ALA A 156 -4.12 5.26 -9.96
C ALA A 156 -5.62 5.64 -9.89
N ALA A 157 -6.04 6.62 -10.68
CA ALA A 157 -7.45 7.01 -10.76
C ALA A 157 -8.34 5.88 -11.33
N ALA A 158 -7.87 5.15 -12.34
CA ALA A 158 -8.58 4.00 -12.88
C ALA A 158 -8.68 2.87 -11.85
N TYR A 159 -7.59 2.59 -11.15
CA TYR A 159 -7.56 1.60 -10.07
C TYR A 159 -8.55 1.97 -8.97
N LEU A 160 -8.50 3.21 -8.45
CA LEU A 160 -9.40 3.66 -7.38
C LEU A 160 -10.87 3.57 -7.80
N ARG A 161 -11.22 4.00 -9.03
CA ARG A 161 -12.59 3.82 -9.55
C ARG A 161 -13.03 2.36 -9.54
N SER A 162 -12.14 1.43 -9.88
CA SER A 162 -12.45 -0.01 -9.86
C SER A 162 -12.64 -0.55 -8.43
N ILE A 163 -11.98 0.02 -7.43
CA ILE A 163 -12.20 -0.28 -6.00
C ILE A 163 -13.54 0.29 -5.54
N MET A 164 -13.83 1.55 -5.87
CA MET A 164 -15.10 2.19 -5.51
C MET A 164 -16.32 1.42 -6.06
N ALA A 165 -16.19 0.82 -7.25
CA ALA A 165 -17.23 -0.02 -7.86
C ALA A 165 -17.53 -1.30 -7.06
N LEU A 166 -16.71 -1.70 -6.10
CA LEU A 166 -16.97 -2.81 -5.18
C LEU A 166 -18.01 -2.46 -4.10
N GLY A 167 -18.35 -1.17 -3.92
CA GLY A 167 -19.43 -0.73 -3.05
C GLY A 167 -19.06 -0.60 -1.57
N PHE A 168 -17.78 -0.48 -1.22
CA PHE A 168 -17.36 -0.20 0.16
C PHE A 168 -17.89 1.17 0.62
N GLN A 169 -18.30 1.26 1.88
CA GLN A 169 -18.80 2.52 2.46
C GLN A 169 -17.67 3.54 2.67
N ASN A 170 -16.51 3.05 3.09
CA ASN A 170 -15.35 3.88 3.36
C ASN A 170 -14.16 3.41 2.51
N VAL A 171 -13.57 4.35 1.78
CA VAL A 171 -12.37 4.11 0.99
C VAL A 171 -11.29 5.10 1.43
N TYR A 172 -10.27 4.60 2.09
CA TYR A 172 -9.06 5.36 2.41
C TYR A 172 -8.03 5.18 1.31
N VAL A 173 -7.26 6.22 1.07
CA VAL A 173 -6.15 6.16 0.11
C VAL A 173 -4.90 6.74 0.74
N GLY A 174 -3.77 6.16 0.43
CA GLY A 174 -2.47 6.65 0.89
C GLY A 174 -1.32 6.17 0.02
N GLY A 175 -0.14 6.65 0.34
CA GLY A 175 1.08 6.30 -0.37
C GLY A 175 2.25 7.09 0.16
N HIS A 176 3.45 6.59 -0.05
CA HIS A 176 4.69 7.26 0.30
C HIS A 176 5.33 7.86 -0.97
N SER A 177 5.91 9.06 -0.87
CA SER A 177 6.62 9.73 -2.00
C SER A 177 5.69 9.92 -3.21
N LYS A 178 6.03 9.44 -4.40
CA LYS A 178 5.17 9.42 -5.59
C LYS A 178 3.79 8.82 -5.28
N GLY A 179 3.72 7.74 -4.48
CA GLY A 179 2.46 7.14 -4.07
C GLY A 179 1.54 8.11 -3.32
N GLY A 180 2.10 9.01 -2.51
CA GLY A 180 1.37 10.10 -1.86
C GLY A 180 0.81 11.11 -2.87
N ASN A 181 1.58 11.47 -3.91
CA ASN A 181 1.09 12.28 -5.02
C ASN A 181 -0.07 11.60 -5.74
N LEU A 182 0.03 10.29 -6.02
CA LEU A 182 -1.04 9.53 -6.66
C LEU A 182 -2.32 9.53 -5.80
N ALA A 183 -2.19 9.38 -4.48
CA ALA A 183 -3.33 9.43 -3.56
C ALA A 183 -4.03 10.80 -3.60
N VAL A 184 -3.27 11.90 -3.53
CA VAL A 184 -3.82 13.26 -3.63
C VAL A 184 -4.48 13.48 -4.98
N TYR A 185 -3.83 13.07 -6.09
CA TYR A 185 -4.41 13.18 -7.42
C TYR A 185 -5.75 12.44 -7.52
N CYS A 186 -5.82 11.22 -7.00
CA CYS A 186 -7.05 10.44 -6.99
C CYS A 186 -8.18 11.17 -6.24
N LEU A 187 -7.91 11.71 -5.05
CA LEU A 187 -8.92 12.44 -4.27
C LEU A 187 -9.44 13.67 -5.00
N LEU A 188 -8.58 14.39 -5.71
CA LEU A 188 -8.99 15.58 -6.46
C LEU A 188 -9.81 15.26 -7.72
N TYR A 189 -9.57 14.13 -8.36
CA TYR A 189 -10.15 13.80 -9.67
C TYR A 189 -11.17 12.67 -9.66
N THR A 190 -11.39 12.00 -8.50
CA THR A 190 -12.37 10.90 -8.37
C THR A 190 -13.41 11.16 -7.29
N SER A 191 -13.17 12.07 -6.35
CA SER A 191 -14.18 12.45 -5.35
C SER A 191 -15.24 13.35 -5.97
N PRO A 192 -16.52 13.25 -5.53
CA PRO A 192 -17.53 14.23 -5.88
C PRO A 192 -17.07 15.64 -5.48
N SER A 193 -17.29 16.62 -6.35
CA SER A 193 -17.02 18.00 -6.00
C SER A 193 -17.89 18.42 -4.81
N PRO A 194 -17.37 19.16 -3.82
CA PRO A 194 -18.21 19.74 -2.76
C PRO A 194 -19.28 20.70 -3.26
N ARG A 195 -19.30 20.98 -4.58
CA ARG A 195 -20.24 21.87 -5.27
C ARG A 195 -21.30 21.13 -6.08
N ASP A 196 -21.19 19.81 -6.15
CA ASP A 196 -22.17 18.92 -6.80
C ASP A 196 -23.13 18.34 -5.74
#